data_da0febe05edde0bde162c4cfdcd00bf2
#
_entry.id   da0febe05edde0bde162c4cfdcd00bf2
#
_cell.length_a   1.000
_cell.length_b   1.000
_cell.length_c   1.000
_cell.angle_alpha   90.00
_cell.angle_beta   90.00
_cell.angle_gamma   90.00
#
_symmetry.space_group_name_H-M   'P 1'
#
loop_
_entity.id
_entity.type
_entity.pdbx_description
1 polymer ?
#
loop_
_entity_poly.entity_id
_entity_poly.type
_entity_poly.pdbx_seq_one_letter_code
_entity_poly.pdbx_strand_id
1 'polypeptide(L)'
;NIAGPEVESTLLLHPKVAECGVIGVADEERGQIVKAFVVLRPGIEPTDTLVRELQDFVKQTVAPYKYPRAIEFRTALPRTETGKLQRFRLRQGT
;
A
#
# COMPACT_ATOMS: atom_id res chain seq x y z
N ASN A 1 10.84 2.04 7.34
CA ASN A 1 11.07 3.21 7.06
C ASN A 1 10.05 4.33 7.25
N ILE A 2 10.51 5.51 7.13
CA ILE A 2 9.80 6.69 7.58
C ILE A 2 8.55 7.05 6.78
N ALA A 3 8.46 6.64 5.52
CA ALA A 3 7.32 6.99 4.70
C ALA A 3 6.13 6.04 4.85
N GLY A 4 6.37 4.85 5.40
CA GLY A 4 5.35 3.82 5.46
C GLY A 4 4.05 4.20 6.14
N PRO A 5 4.10 4.66 7.41
CA PRO A 5 2.87 5.01 8.11
C PRO A 5 2.08 6.14 7.46
N GLU A 6 2.79 7.12 6.91
CA GLU A 6 2.16 8.26 6.25
C GLU A 6 1.46 7.83 4.96
N VAL A 7 2.11 6.98 4.16
CA VAL A 7 1.53 6.46 2.93
C VAL A 7 0.30 5.60 3.25
N GLU A 8 0.42 4.76 4.27
CA GLU A 8 -0.67 3.88 4.68
C GLU A 8 -1.90 4.68 5.09
N SER A 9 -1.71 5.69 5.94
CA SER A 9 -2.82 6.54 6.39
C SER A 9 -3.47 7.26 5.23
N THR A 10 -2.66 7.73 4.28
CA THR A 10 -3.17 8.46 3.13
C THR A 10 -3.99 7.56 2.22
N LEU A 11 -3.49 6.35 1.92
CA LEU A 11 -4.24 5.43 1.07
C LEU A 11 -5.57 5.04 1.68
N LEU A 12 -5.65 4.95 3.00
CA LEU A 12 -6.91 4.64 3.67
C LEU A 12 -7.96 5.74 3.51
N LEU A 13 -7.56 6.94 3.12
CA LEU A 13 -8.50 8.02 2.84
C LEU A 13 -9.13 7.92 1.45
N HIS A 14 -8.53 7.11 0.58
CA HIS A 14 -9.05 6.99 -0.79
C HIS A 14 -10.36 6.20 -0.77
N PRO A 15 -11.40 6.68 -1.48
CA PRO A 15 -12.72 6.04 -1.40
C PRO A 15 -12.79 4.62 -1.94
N LYS A 16 -11.82 4.20 -2.76
CA LYS A 16 -11.80 2.84 -3.31
C LYS A 16 -11.04 1.85 -2.44
N VAL A 17 -10.35 2.31 -1.40
CA VAL A 17 -9.52 1.48 -0.55
C VAL A 17 -10.25 1.08 0.73
N ALA A 18 -10.33 -0.23 0.98
CA ALA A 18 -10.94 -0.74 2.21
C ALA A 18 -9.89 -0.95 3.30
N GLU A 19 -8.73 -1.52 2.93
CA GLU A 19 -7.65 -1.78 3.87
C GLU A 19 -6.32 -1.56 3.17
N CYS A 20 -5.28 -1.28 3.94
CA CYS A 20 -3.96 -1.05 3.38
C CYS A 20 -2.89 -1.43 4.39
N GLY A 21 -1.83 -2.05 3.91
CA GLY A 21 -0.64 -2.33 4.69
C GLY A 21 0.58 -1.95 3.88
N VAL A 22 1.50 -1.19 4.46
CA VAL A 22 2.66 -0.66 3.73
C VAL A 22 3.94 -1.16 4.38
N ILE A 23 4.85 -1.66 3.55
CA ILE A 23 6.17 -2.12 4.00
C ILE A 23 7.25 -1.57 3.08
N GLY A 24 8.51 -1.63 3.54
CA GLY A 24 9.65 -1.39 2.67
C GLY A 24 10.12 -2.70 2.09
N VAL A 25 10.47 -2.69 0.81
CA VAL A 25 11.03 -3.88 0.14
C VAL A 25 12.29 -3.48 -0.60
N ALA A 26 13.18 -4.46 -0.79
CA ALA A 26 14.44 -4.22 -1.49
C ALA A 26 14.19 -3.91 -2.96
N ASP A 27 14.99 -3.02 -3.51
CA ASP A 27 14.93 -2.63 -4.92
C ASP A 27 16.34 -2.44 -5.42
N GLU A 28 16.65 -3.01 -6.59
CA GLU A 28 18.01 -3.00 -7.11
C GLU A 28 18.52 -1.60 -7.42
N GLU A 29 17.64 -0.74 -7.91
CA GLU A 29 18.07 0.60 -8.32
C GLU A 29 18.06 1.61 -7.19
N ARG A 30 17.10 1.48 -6.27
CA ARG A 30 16.89 2.48 -5.21
C ARG A 30 17.29 2.01 -3.82
N GLY A 31 17.74 0.77 -3.69
CA GLY A 31 18.05 0.16 -2.40
C GLY A 31 16.79 -0.33 -1.71
N GLN A 32 15.80 0.54 -1.52
CA GLN A 32 14.54 0.18 -0.89
C GLN A 32 13.42 1.04 -1.44
N ILE A 33 12.26 0.43 -1.66
CA ILE A 33 11.07 1.17 -2.09
C ILE A 33 9.92 0.88 -1.13
N VAL A 34 8.93 1.75 -1.16
CA VAL A 34 7.69 1.57 -0.40
C VAL A 34 6.74 0.73 -1.25
N LYS A 35 6.23 -0.35 -0.66
CA LYS A 35 5.23 -1.21 -1.30
C LYS A 35 3.95 -1.23 -0.48
N ALA A 36 2.83 -0.99 -1.14
CA ALA A 36 1.52 -1.00 -0.50
C ALA A 36 0.75 -2.25 -0.91
N PHE A 37 0.16 -2.90 0.09
CA PHE A 37 -0.78 -4.00 -0.12
C PHE A 37 -2.17 -3.43 0.13
N VAL A 38 -3.03 -3.50 -0.88
CA VAL A 38 -4.31 -2.80 -0.85
C VAL A 38 -5.46 -3.78 -1.02
N VAL A 39 -6.43 -3.69 -0.11
CA VAL A 39 -7.70 -4.38 -0.27
C VAL A 39 -8.71 -3.35 -0.75
N LEU A 40 -9.29 -3.61 -1.91
CA LEU A 40 -10.26 -2.68 -2.50
C LEU A 40 -11.65 -2.91 -1.94
N ARG A 41 -12.47 -1.88 -1.99
CA ARG A 41 -13.87 -2.03 -1.61
C ARG A 41 -14.59 -2.91 -2.62
N PRO A 42 -15.69 -3.56 -2.21
CA PRO A 42 -16.44 -4.44 -3.10
C PRO A 42 -16.84 -3.73 -4.40
N GLY A 43 -16.69 -4.43 -5.51
CA GLY A 43 -17.07 -3.90 -6.82
C GLY A 43 -16.00 -3.11 -7.53
N ILE A 44 -14.88 -2.84 -6.87
CA ILE A 44 -13.77 -2.11 -7.49
C ILE A 44 -12.79 -3.12 -8.09
N GLU A 45 -12.46 -2.95 -9.36
CA GLU A 45 -11.56 -3.86 -10.05
C GLU A 45 -10.10 -3.45 -9.91
N PRO A 46 -9.20 -4.40 -9.65
CA PRO A 46 -7.77 -4.11 -9.57
C PRO A 46 -7.20 -3.97 -10.98
N THR A 47 -6.89 -2.75 -11.37
CA THR A 47 -6.36 -2.46 -12.71
C THR A 47 -5.08 -1.65 -12.61
N ASP A 48 -4.31 -1.63 -13.71
CA ASP A 48 -3.11 -0.79 -13.77
C ASP A 48 -3.47 0.69 -13.67
N THR A 49 -4.62 1.06 -14.23
CA THR A 49 -5.10 2.44 -14.11
C THR A 49 -5.32 2.81 -12.65
N LEU A 50 -5.90 1.89 -11.87
CA LEU A 50 -6.11 2.14 -10.45
C LEU A 50 -4.81 2.24 -9.69
N VAL A 51 -3.79 1.44 -10.05
CA VAL A 51 -2.47 1.57 -9.44
C VAL A 51 -1.97 3.01 -9.59
N ARG A 52 -2.03 3.54 -10.80
CA ARG A 52 -1.59 4.91 -11.07
C ARG A 52 -2.44 5.94 -10.32
N GLU A 53 -3.73 5.71 -10.25
CA GLU A 53 -4.63 6.60 -9.52
C GLU A 53 -4.24 6.68 -8.05
N LEU A 54 -3.96 5.53 -7.43
CA LEU A 54 -3.56 5.49 -6.02
C LEU A 54 -2.19 6.11 -5.80
N GLN A 55 -1.24 5.87 -6.71
CA GLN A 55 0.06 6.49 -6.63
C GLN A 55 -0.05 8.01 -6.72
N ASP A 56 -0.84 8.51 -7.66
CA ASP A 56 -1.04 9.94 -7.84
C ASP A 56 -1.73 10.56 -6.62
N PHE A 57 -2.65 9.85 -6.04
CA PHE A 57 -3.34 10.31 -4.84
C PHE A 57 -2.36 10.58 -3.70
N VAL A 58 -1.40 9.66 -3.50
CA VAL A 58 -0.38 9.84 -2.48
C VAL A 58 0.55 11.01 -2.84
N LYS A 59 0.97 11.09 -4.10
CA LYS A 59 1.84 12.18 -4.56
C LYS A 59 1.23 13.55 -4.27
N GLN A 60 -0.06 13.68 -4.52
CA GLN A 60 -0.75 14.95 -4.35
C GLN A 60 -1.04 15.29 -2.90
N THR A 61 -1.25 14.27 -2.07
CA THR A 61 -1.67 14.46 -0.69
C THR A 61 -0.49 14.59 0.27
N VAL A 62 0.56 13.81 0.05
CA VAL A 62 1.71 13.78 0.96
C VAL A 62 2.88 14.53 0.35
N ALA A 63 3.52 13.94 -0.65
CA ALA A 63 4.65 14.53 -1.36
C ALA A 63 4.95 13.68 -2.58
N PRO A 64 5.43 14.30 -3.67
CA PRO A 64 5.65 13.55 -4.91
C PRO A 64 6.65 12.40 -4.78
N TYR A 65 7.61 12.49 -3.86
CA TYR A 65 8.64 11.46 -3.71
C TYR A 65 8.27 10.36 -2.70
N LYS A 66 7.09 10.44 -2.08
CA LYS A 66 6.69 9.47 -1.04
C LYS A 66 5.65 8.47 -1.49
N TYR A 67 5.33 8.44 -2.76
CA TYR A 67 4.31 7.50 -3.24
C TYR A 67 4.83 6.06 -3.24
N PRO A 68 3.93 5.06 -3.11
CA PRO A 68 4.35 3.66 -3.18
C PRO A 68 4.70 3.31 -4.61
N ARG A 69 5.93 2.85 -4.81
CA ARG A 69 6.39 2.47 -6.16
C ARG A 69 5.87 1.11 -6.59
N ALA A 70 5.40 0.32 -5.63
CA ALA A 70 4.79 -0.98 -5.91
C ALA A 70 3.47 -1.06 -5.16
N ILE A 71 2.44 -1.55 -5.82
CA ILE A 71 1.13 -1.79 -5.22
C ILE A 71 0.69 -3.20 -5.59
N GLU A 72 0.30 -3.97 -4.58
CA GLU A 72 -0.23 -5.30 -4.79
C GLU A 72 -1.64 -5.35 -4.22
N PHE A 73 -2.61 -5.75 -5.04
CA PHE A 73 -3.99 -5.87 -4.57
C PHE A 73 -4.20 -7.25 -3.96
N ARG A 74 -4.89 -7.28 -2.84
CA ARG A 74 -5.22 -8.51 -2.13
C ARG A 74 -6.68 -8.49 -1.72
N THR A 75 -7.23 -9.68 -1.47
CA THR A 75 -8.61 -9.80 -0.98
C THR A 75 -8.67 -9.66 0.53
N ALA A 76 -7.55 -9.89 1.22
CA ALA A 76 -7.47 -9.76 2.68
C ALA A 76 -6.01 -9.54 3.06
N LEU A 77 -5.81 -8.93 4.23
CA LEU A 77 -4.48 -8.74 4.82
C LEU A 77 -4.33 -9.62 6.05
N PRO A 78 -3.10 -10.09 6.34
CA PRO A 78 -2.86 -10.91 7.53
C PRO A 78 -3.05 -10.09 8.80
N ARG A 79 -3.91 -10.60 9.70
CA ARG A 79 -4.20 -9.92 10.95
C ARG A 79 -4.23 -10.91 12.10
N THR A 80 -3.97 -10.42 13.30
CA THR A 80 -4.15 -11.21 14.51
C THR A 80 -5.64 -11.37 14.80
N GLU A 81 -5.97 -12.19 15.78
CA GLU A 81 -7.37 -12.38 16.19
C GLU A 81 -8.01 -11.08 16.66
N THR A 82 -7.20 -10.15 17.17
CA THR A 82 -7.71 -8.86 17.62
C THR A 82 -7.72 -7.80 16.53
N GLY A 83 -7.37 -8.19 15.28
CA GLY A 83 -7.45 -7.30 14.14
C GLY A 83 -6.20 -6.50 13.85
N LYS A 84 -5.08 -6.83 14.50
CA LYS A 84 -3.84 -6.09 14.28
C LYS A 84 -3.12 -6.60 13.05
N LEU A 85 -2.72 -5.67 12.16
CA LEU A 85 -2.00 -6.00 10.94
C LEU A 85 -0.64 -6.61 11.25
N GLN A 86 -0.34 -7.73 10.58
CA GLN A 86 0.92 -8.45 10.75
C GLN A 86 1.82 -8.20 9.55
N ARG A 87 2.55 -7.09 9.58
CA ARG A 87 3.40 -6.69 8.45
C ARG A 87 4.49 -7.69 8.13
N PHE A 88 4.98 -8.43 9.13
CA PHE A 88 6.00 -9.44 8.86
C PHE A 88 5.50 -10.52 7.90
N ARG A 89 4.20 -10.80 7.90
CA ARG A 89 3.63 -11.78 6.97
C ARG A 89 3.56 -11.22 5.55
N LEU A 90 3.38 -9.92 5.41
CA LEU A 90 3.43 -9.29 4.10
C LEU A 90 4.83 -9.40 3.51
N ARG A 91 5.87 -9.26 4.35
CA ARG A 91 7.25 -9.37 3.89
C ARG A 91 7.60 -10.77 3.41
N GLN A 92 6.99 -11.80 3.97
CA GLN A 92 7.31 -13.18 3.61
C GLN A 92 6.95 -13.50 2.17
N GLY A 93 6.02 -12.79 1.58
CA GLY A 93 5.60 -13.02 0.21
C GLY A 93 6.33 -12.15 -0.81
N THR A 94 7.31 -11.39 -0.38
CA THR A 94 8.05 -10.48 -1.28
C THR A 94 9.59 -10.72 -1.21
#